data_0c6ba7ba52289c3e550c495aba55ef25
#
_entry.id   0c6ba7ba52289c3e550c495aba55ef25
#
_cell.length_a   1.000
_cell.length_b   1.000
_cell.length_c   1.000
_cell.angle_alpha   90.00
_cell.angle_beta   90.00
_cell.angle_gamma   90.00
#
_symmetry.space_group_name_H-M   'P 1'
#
loop_
_entity.id
_entity.type
_entity.pdbx_description
1 polymer ?
#
loop_
_entity_poly.entity_id
_entity_poly.type
_entity_poly.pdbx_seq_one_letter_code
_entity_poly.pdbx_strand_id
1 'polypeptide(L)'
;SSGKGGVGKSNIAVNLAVALSQRGLRVVLLDADLGTANADVLCGLMPVARLEHVVTPLPVHDGGRRTLGDIAVAAPGGFRLIPGSAGVARMADLGSEQQRDLLEQMCRLEDDADVIIVDTGAGVGRHVIEFLLVCDDALVVTTSEPTALADAYALIKCLHGARRESAATAGHEHGRVSLVVNQVADGHEARAVHARLDGVCRRFLGESVAFAGSIAQDLRVPEAVRARLPFVLHAPRAEATRDLRRVADALALQVERRAG
;
A
#
# COMPACT_ATOMS: atom_id res chain seq x y z
N SER A 1 -4.04 0.78 -0.59
CA SER A 1 -5.02 1.54 0.22
C SER A 1 -6.36 0.82 0.34
N SER A 2 -7.24 1.26 1.25
CA SER A 2 -8.61 0.73 1.39
C SER A 2 -9.52 1.77 2.05
N GLY A 3 -10.81 1.77 1.68
CA GLY A 3 -11.80 2.62 2.34
C GLY A 3 -12.17 2.16 3.76
N LYS A 4 -11.99 0.87 4.10
CA LYS A 4 -12.38 0.25 5.37
C LYS A 4 -11.21 -0.46 6.05
N GLY A 5 -11.15 -0.42 7.38
CA GLY A 5 -10.23 -1.24 8.17
C GLY A 5 -10.59 -2.74 8.10
N GLY A 6 -9.59 -3.60 8.25
CA GLY A 6 -9.80 -5.06 8.34
C GLY A 6 -9.92 -5.81 7.01
N VAL A 7 -9.91 -5.15 5.85
CA VAL A 7 -9.98 -5.83 4.53
C VAL A 7 -8.68 -6.55 4.12
N GLY A 8 -7.64 -6.52 4.95
CA GLY A 8 -6.37 -7.20 4.71
C GLY A 8 -5.31 -6.40 3.95
N LYS A 9 -5.45 -5.09 3.86
CA LYS A 9 -4.57 -4.17 3.14
C LYS A 9 -3.07 -4.36 3.47
N SER A 10 -2.67 -4.22 4.73
CA SER A 10 -1.27 -4.36 5.17
C SER A 10 -0.72 -5.76 4.93
N ASN A 11 -1.56 -6.79 5.11
CA ASN A 11 -1.18 -8.16 4.81
C ASN A 11 -0.91 -8.35 3.32
N ILE A 12 -1.74 -7.77 2.45
CA ILE A 12 -1.51 -7.77 1.00
C ILE A 12 -0.24 -6.98 0.66
N ALA A 13 -0.04 -5.79 1.23
CA ALA A 13 1.14 -4.95 0.96
C ALA A 13 2.46 -5.67 1.30
N VAL A 14 2.55 -6.26 2.51
CA VAL A 14 3.72 -7.05 2.93
C VAL A 14 3.97 -8.24 2.00
N ASN A 15 2.94 -9.01 1.70
CA ASN A 15 3.10 -10.22 0.87
C ASN A 15 3.35 -9.89 -0.60
N LEU A 16 2.83 -8.76 -1.09
CA LEU A 16 3.15 -8.24 -2.43
C LEU A 16 4.62 -7.82 -2.51
N ALA A 17 5.15 -7.17 -1.46
CA ALA A 17 6.57 -6.83 -1.38
C ALA A 17 7.46 -8.09 -1.45
N VAL A 18 7.10 -9.15 -0.72
CA VAL A 18 7.79 -10.45 -0.82
C VAL A 18 7.72 -11.02 -2.23
N ALA A 19 6.52 -11.06 -2.84
CA ALA A 19 6.32 -11.69 -4.14
C ALA A 19 7.08 -10.94 -5.26
N LEU A 20 7.11 -9.61 -5.23
CA LEU A 20 7.87 -8.78 -6.17
C LEU A 20 9.39 -8.93 -5.96
N SER A 21 9.87 -8.98 -4.71
CA SER A 21 11.29 -9.22 -4.42
C SER A 21 11.74 -10.61 -4.87
N GLN A 22 10.89 -11.64 -4.75
CA GLN A 22 11.17 -12.98 -5.28
C GLN A 22 11.29 -13.02 -6.82
N ARG A 23 10.82 -11.98 -7.53
CA ARG A 23 11.01 -11.77 -8.96
C ARG A 23 12.30 -11.01 -9.30
N GLY A 24 13.10 -10.66 -8.30
CA GLY A 24 14.36 -9.95 -8.48
C GLY A 24 14.23 -8.43 -8.48
N LEU A 25 13.04 -7.86 -8.22
CA LEU A 25 12.87 -6.42 -8.08
C LEU A 25 13.38 -5.92 -6.73
N ARG A 26 14.01 -4.76 -6.71
CA ARG A 26 14.36 -4.03 -5.48
C ARG A 26 13.11 -3.37 -4.93
N VAL A 27 12.58 -3.88 -3.84
CA VAL A 27 11.30 -3.41 -3.28
C VAL A 27 11.51 -2.73 -1.93
N VAL A 28 10.89 -1.57 -1.76
CA VAL A 28 10.74 -0.87 -0.48
C VAL A 28 9.26 -0.85 -0.11
N LEU A 29 8.92 -1.25 1.10
CA LEU A 29 7.60 -1.09 1.69
C LEU A 29 7.66 0.01 2.75
N LEU A 30 6.94 1.10 2.54
CA LEU A 30 6.72 2.15 3.53
C LEU A 30 5.38 1.88 4.25
N ASP A 31 5.45 1.62 5.56
CA ASP A 31 4.26 1.56 6.40
C ASP A 31 3.84 2.98 6.77
N ALA A 32 2.89 3.52 6.02
CA ALA A 32 2.33 4.84 6.17
C ALA A 32 0.97 4.84 6.91
N ASP A 33 0.63 3.75 7.62
CA ASP A 33 -0.50 3.72 8.55
C ASP A 33 -0.10 4.38 9.88
N LEU A 34 -0.28 5.68 9.94
CA LEU A 34 0.16 6.53 11.05
C LEU A 34 -0.64 6.31 12.35
N GLY A 35 -1.70 5.52 12.30
CA GLY A 35 -2.52 5.19 13.47
C GLY A 35 -2.24 3.81 14.04
N THR A 36 -2.00 2.85 13.17
CA THR A 36 -1.91 1.42 13.51
C THR A 36 -0.87 0.68 12.66
N ALA A 37 0.32 1.30 12.49
CA ALA A 37 1.44 0.67 11.80
C ALA A 37 1.71 -0.73 12.36
N ASN A 38 1.74 -1.74 11.49
CA ASN A 38 1.83 -3.13 11.90
C ASN A 38 2.57 -4.03 10.87
N ALA A 39 3.15 -3.46 9.83
CA ALA A 39 3.89 -4.24 8.82
C ALA A 39 5.11 -4.95 9.44
N ASP A 40 5.77 -4.35 10.42
CA ASP A 40 6.86 -4.96 11.18
C ASP A 40 6.40 -6.17 11.99
N VAL A 41 5.21 -6.09 12.60
CA VAL A 41 4.61 -7.22 13.33
C VAL A 41 4.30 -8.39 12.39
N LEU A 42 3.75 -8.11 11.20
CA LEU A 42 3.47 -9.11 10.17
C LEU A 42 4.76 -9.80 9.65
N CYS A 43 5.90 -9.12 9.76
CA CYS A 43 7.22 -9.63 9.37
C CYS A 43 8.02 -10.22 10.54
N GLY A 44 7.50 -10.19 11.77
CA GLY A 44 8.24 -10.63 12.96
C GLY A 44 9.45 -9.76 13.30
N LEU A 45 9.45 -8.50 12.88
CA LEU A 45 10.53 -7.55 13.10
C LEU A 45 10.31 -6.71 14.35
N MET A 46 11.40 -6.25 14.95
CA MET A 46 11.41 -5.30 16.07
C MET A 46 12.35 -4.12 15.74
N PRO A 47 11.96 -3.22 14.85
CA PRO A 47 12.82 -2.12 14.42
C PRO A 47 13.11 -1.14 15.56
N VAL A 48 14.36 -0.73 15.69
CA VAL A 48 14.81 0.26 16.70
C VAL A 48 14.44 1.68 16.29
N ALA A 49 14.46 1.96 14.98
CA ALA A 49 14.10 3.24 14.40
C ALA A 49 12.84 3.10 13.54
N ARG A 50 12.00 4.15 13.57
CA ARG A 50 10.69 4.21 12.92
C ARG A 50 10.50 5.57 12.27
N LEU A 51 9.43 5.74 11.51
CA LEU A 51 9.11 6.97 10.78
C LEU A 51 9.12 8.23 11.67
N GLU A 52 8.72 8.14 12.93
CA GLU A 52 8.79 9.24 13.88
C GLU A 52 10.21 9.81 14.07
N HIS A 53 11.24 8.97 13.96
CA HIS A 53 12.63 9.40 14.10
C HIS A 53 13.15 10.18 12.87
N VAL A 54 12.41 10.17 11.78
CA VAL A 54 12.69 10.96 10.57
C VAL A 54 11.95 12.30 10.63
N VAL A 55 10.65 12.28 11.01
CA VAL A 55 9.80 13.47 10.97
C VAL A 55 9.89 14.34 12.21
N THR A 56 10.27 13.77 13.35
CA THR A 56 10.46 14.51 14.61
C THR A 56 11.95 14.49 14.98
N PRO A 57 12.66 15.61 14.90
CA PRO A 57 14.06 15.67 15.35
C PRO A 57 14.10 15.38 16.84
N LEU A 58 14.62 14.20 17.23
CA LEU A 58 14.99 13.97 18.62
C LEU A 58 16.16 14.89 18.99
N PRO A 59 16.25 15.40 20.23
CA PRO A 59 17.43 16.09 20.70
C PRO A 59 18.61 15.13 20.56
N VAL A 60 19.53 15.52 19.68
CA VAL A 60 20.61 14.68 19.18
C VAL A 60 21.67 14.53 20.28
N HIS A 61 21.87 13.30 20.77
CA HIS A 61 23.13 12.94 21.44
C HIS A 61 24.18 12.38 20.45
N ASP A 62 23.77 12.02 19.21
CA ASP A 62 24.69 11.57 18.14
C ASP A 62 24.19 12.01 16.74
N GLY A 63 24.69 13.12 16.28
CA GLY A 63 25.07 13.46 14.92
C GLY A 63 24.05 13.29 13.78
N GLY A 64 22.91 13.95 13.75
CA GLY A 64 22.23 14.16 12.49
C GLY A 64 20.78 13.68 12.42
N ARG A 65 20.02 14.30 11.53
CA ARG A 65 18.64 13.93 11.17
C ARG A 65 18.68 12.59 10.41
N ARG A 66 17.89 11.61 10.83
CA ARG A 66 17.74 10.34 10.11
C ARG A 66 16.94 10.52 8.85
N THR A 67 17.29 9.75 7.83
CA THR A 67 16.56 9.65 6.57
C THR A 67 15.67 8.39 6.54
N LEU A 68 14.77 8.29 5.57
CA LEU A 68 14.00 7.07 5.33
C LEU A 68 14.92 5.87 5.04
N GLY A 69 16.04 6.09 4.35
CA GLY A 69 17.05 5.07 4.09
C GLY A 69 17.72 4.55 5.34
N ASP A 70 17.98 5.42 6.34
CA ASP A 70 18.65 5.05 7.60
C ASP A 70 17.78 4.19 8.52
N ILE A 71 16.46 4.29 8.39
CA ILE A 71 15.51 3.51 9.20
C ILE A 71 14.97 2.28 8.47
N ALA A 72 15.31 2.12 7.20
CA ALA A 72 14.90 0.96 6.42
C ALA A 72 15.59 -0.32 6.94
N VAL A 73 14.80 -1.34 7.23
CA VAL A 73 15.28 -2.63 7.73
C VAL A 73 15.07 -3.74 6.71
N ALA A 74 16.00 -4.69 6.64
CA ALA A 74 15.81 -5.89 5.82
C ALA A 74 14.66 -6.73 6.37
N ALA A 75 13.73 -7.12 5.50
CA ALA A 75 12.55 -7.88 5.86
C ALA A 75 12.58 -9.31 5.26
N PRO A 76 11.85 -10.27 5.85
CA PRO A 76 11.74 -11.63 5.32
C PRO A 76 11.24 -11.62 3.87
N GLY A 77 11.91 -12.35 2.98
CA GLY A 77 11.56 -12.43 1.56
C GLY A 77 12.27 -11.42 0.67
N GLY A 78 13.20 -10.59 1.22
CA GLY A 78 14.16 -9.85 0.42
C GLY A 78 13.82 -8.39 0.13
N PHE A 79 12.73 -7.84 0.66
CA PHE A 79 12.41 -6.41 0.55
C PHE A 79 12.98 -5.61 1.74
N ARG A 80 12.99 -4.28 1.62
CA ARG A 80 13.29 -3.36 2.72
C ARG A 80 11.99 -2.79 3.28
N LEU A 81 11.82 -2.81 4.59
CA LEU A 81 10.69 -2.21 5.29
C LEU A 81 11.12 -0.88 5.91
N ILE A 82 10.38 0.18 5.65
CA ILE A 82 10.41 1.42 6.41
C ILE A 82 9.27 1.35 7.43
N PRO A 83 9.59 1.14 8.72
CA PRO A 83 8.58 0.91 9.74
C PRO A 83 7.81 2.19 10.04
N GLY A 84 6.49 2.09 10.05
CA GLY A 84 5.62 3.18 10.42
C GLY A 84 5.69 3.54 11.89
N SER A 85 5.06 4.65 12.25
CA SER A 85 4.98 5.15 13.61
C SER A 85 3.74 4.59 14.32
N ALA A 86 3.92 4.05 15.51
CA ALA A 86 2.79 3.62 16.36
C ALA A 86 2.50 4.71 17.42
N GLY A 87 1.49 5.53 17.18
CA GLY A 87 0.96 6.45 18.19
C GLY A 87 1.59 7.84 18.31
N VAL A 88 2.44 8.23 17.36
CA VAL A 88 3.03 9.59 17.33
C VAL A 88 2.62 10.32 16.05
N ALA A 89 2.41 11.63 16.19
CA ALA A 89 2.09 12.63 15.18
C ALA A 89 1.48 12.09 13.87
N ARG A 90 0.20 12.28 13.72
CA ARG A 90 -0.49 12.04 12.45
C ARG A 90 0.19 12.87 11.37
N MET A 91 0.29 12.37 10.14
CA MET A 91 0.75 13.20 9.01
C MET A 91 -0.05 14.51 8.91
N ALA A 92 -1.29 14.54 9.40
CA ALA A 92 -2.10 15.75 9.52
C ALA A 92 -1.52 16.76 10.52
N ASP A 93 -0.70 16.31 11.46
CA ASP A 93 -0.06 17.14 12.47
C ASP A 93 1.37 17.57 12.05
N LEU A 94 1.88 17.02 10.93
CA LEU A 94 3.14 17.47 10.35
C LEU A 94 2.97 18.85 9.70
N GLY A 95 3.90 19.76 10.00
CA GLY A 95 3.98 21.03 9.28
C GLY A 95 4.26 20.81 7.79
N SER A 96 3.88 21.78 6.97
CA SER A 96 4.07 21.73 5.51
C SER A 96 5.52 21.45 5.07
N GLU A 97 6.49 21.90 5.84
CA GLU A 97 7.92 21.67 5.60
C GLU A 97 8.29 20.19 5.83
N GLN A 98 7.81 19.60 6.93
CA GLN A 98 8.06 18.19 7.25
C GLN A 98 7.39 17.25 6.23
N GLN A 99 6.18 17.61 5.76
CA GLN A 99 5.50 16.86 4.70
C GLN A 99 6.30 16.90 3.39
N ARG A 100 6.78 18.08 3.00
CA ARG A 100 7.61 18.24 1.79
C ARG A 100 8.90 17.44 1.90
N ASP A 101 9.59 17.52 3.01
CA ASP A 101 10.81 16.76 3.24
C ASP A 101 10.59 15.25 3.18
N LEU A 102 9.48 14.75 3.74
CA LEU A 102 9.14 13.32 3.65
C LEU A 102 8.90 12.89 2.19
N LEU A 103 8.18 13.68 1.41
CA LEU A 103 7.96 13.42 -0.02
C LEU A 103 9.26 13.46 -0.82
N GLU A 104 10.15 14.44 -0.55
CA GLU A 104 11.47 14.50 -1.17
C GLU A 104 12.33 13.28 -0.83
N GLN A 105 12.27 12.80 0.41
CA GLN A 105 12.96 11.57 0.81
C GLN A 105 12.37 10.33 0.15
N MET A 106 11.06 10.27 -0.08
CA MET A 106 10.43 9.19 -0.84
C MET A 106 10.92 9.17 -2.29
N CYS A 107 11.03 10.34 -2.96
CA CYS A 107 11.60 10.42 -4.31
C CYS A 107 13.05 9.90 -4.36
N ARG A 108 13.86 10.17 -3.33
CA ARG A 108 15.23 9.65 -3.27
C ARG A 108 15.31 8.12 -3.10
N LEU A 109 14.26 7.47 -2.59
CA LEU A 109 14.23 6.00 -2.53
C LEU A 109 14.11 5.37 -3.93
N GLU A 110 13.63 6.11 -4.93
CA GLU A 110 13.53 5.65 -6.33
C GLU A 110 14.90 5.31 -6.93
N ASP A 111 15.99 5.95 -6.47
CA ASP A 111 17.35 5.63 -6.91
C ASP A 111 17.76 4.19 -6.52
N ASP A 112 17.23 3.69 -5.40
CA ASP A 112 17.59 2.41 -4.79
C ASP A 112 16.49 1.35 -4.87
N ALA A 113 15.33 1.66 -5.45
CA ALA A 113 14.18 0.76 -5.53
C ALA A 113 13.55 0.77 -6.92
N ASP A 114 13.18 -0.41 -7.41
CA ASP A 114 12.40 -0.55 -8.64
C ASP A 114 10.90 -0.38 -8.36
N VAL A 115 10.49 -0.67 -7.11
CA VAL A 115 9.10 -0.53 -6.63
C VAL A 115 9.07 -0.01 -5.20
N ILE A 116 8.31 1.05 -4.97
CA ILE A 116 7.97 1.55 -3.63
C ILE A 116 6.50 1.27 -3.38
N ILE A 117 6.21 0.42 -2.39
CA ILE A 117 4.84 0.16 -1.93
C ILE A 117 4.56 1.04 -0.74
N VAL A 118 3.50 1.84 -0.80
CA VAL A 118 3.04 2.66 0.32
C VAL A 118 1.79 2.03 0.92
N ASP A 119 1.91 1.44 2.12
CA ASP A 119 0.77 0.92 2.88
C ASP A 119 0.16 2.03 3.71
N THR A 120 -0.90 2.64 3.21
CA THR A 120 -1.59 3.75 3.87
C THR A 120 -2.57 3.25 4.93
N GLY A 121 -2.99 4.10 5.84
CA GLY A 121 -4.13 3.82 6.71
C GLY A 121 -5.42 3.56 5.93
N ALA A 122 -6.45 3.09 6.62
CA ALA A 122 -7.79 2.94 6.04
C ALA A 122 -8.56 4.26 6.04
N GLY A 123 -9.57 4.35 5.18
CA GLY A 123 -10.48 5.50 5.09
C GLY A 123 -10.10 6.52 4.02
N VAL A 124 -10.74 7.68 4.12
CA VAL A 124 -10.65 8.78 3.15
C VAL A 124 -9.94 10.01 3.74
N GLY A 125 -9.13 9.82 4.77
CA GLY A 125 -8.40 10.90 5.43
C GLY A 125 -7.47 11.64 4.45
N ARG A 126 -7.24 12.92 4.73
CA ARG A 126 -6.43 13.80 3.88
C ARG A 126 -5.05 13.18 3.56
N HIS A 127 -4.36 12.64 4.57
CA HIS A 127 -3.07 12.00 4.41
C HIS A 127 -3.09 10.78 3.48
N VAL A 128 -4.19 9.98 3.50
CA VAL A 128 -4.35 8.84 2.59
C VAL A 128 -4.44 9.32 1.14
N ILE A 129 -5.24 10.37 0.91
CA ILE A 129 -5.40 10.96 -0.43
C ILE A 129 -4.10 11.60 -0.91
N GLU A 130 -3.34 12.29 -0.05
CA GLU A 130 -2.04 12.88 -0.39
C GLU A 130 -1.03 11.82 -0.86
N PHE A 131 -0.93 10.67 -0.16
CA PHE A 131 -0.10 9.57 -0.65
C PHE A 131 -0.59 9.00 -1.99
N LEU A 132 -1.91 8.86 -2.17
CA LEU A 132 -2.46 8.34 -3.43
C LEU A 132 -2.29 9.30 -4.61
N LEU A 133 -2.14 10.60 -4.36
CA LEU A 133 -1.89 11.61 -5.40
C LEU A 133 -0.47 11.55 -5.96
N VAL A 134 0.51 11.17 -5.14
CA VAL A 134 1.92 11.09 -5.55
C VAL A 134 2.32 9.71 -6.09
N CYS A 135 1.47 8.69 -5.95
CA CYS A 135 1.77 7.35 -6.45
C CYS A 135 1.38 7.20 -7.92
N ASP A 136 2.20 6.46 -8.68
CA ASP A 136 1.93 6.09 -10.08
C ASP A 136 0.68 5.22 -10.24
N ASP A 137 0.44 4.32 -9.29
CA ASP A 137 -0.71 3.41 -9.28
C ASP A 137 -1.37 3.35 -7.90
N ALA A 138 -2.68 3.49 -7.86
CA ALA A 138 -3.47 3.30 -6.65
C ALA A 138 -4.09 1.90 -6.65
N LEU A 139 -3.56 1.00 -5.81
CA LEU A 139 -4.15 -0.32 -5.59
C LEU A 139 -5.15 -0.25 -4.44
N VAL A 140 -6.44 -0.35 -4.74
CA VAL A 140 -7.52 -0.36 -3.77
C VAL A 140 -7.86 -1.79 -3.39
N VAL A 141 -7.89 -2.09 -2.10
CA VAL A 141 -8.26 -3.40 -1.56
C VAL A 141 -9.66 -3.32 -0.97
N THR A 142 -10.52 -4.26 -1.35
CA THR A 142 -11.87 -4.42 -0.81
C THR A 142 -12.20 -5.89 -0.57
N THR A 143 -13.35 -6.17 0.03
CA THR A 143 -13.95 -7.50 0.13
C THR A 143 -15.31 -7.50 -0.55
N SER A 144 -16.00 -8.65 -0.57
CA SER A 144 -17.38 -8.76 -1.09
C SER A 144 -18.44 -8.12 -0.18
N GLU A 145 -18.07 -7.69 1.04
CA GLU A 145 -18.98 -7.03 1.96
C GLU A 145 -19.52 -5.71 1.37
N PRO A 146 -20.85 -5.47 1.41
CA PRO A 146 -21.44 -4.25 0.88
C PRO A 146 -20.85 -2.96 1.46
N THR A 147 -20.50 -2.96 2.76
CA THR A 147 -19.89 -1.80 3.44
C THR A 147 -18.47 -1.55 2.92
N ALA A 148 -17.66 -2.60 2.74
CA ALA A 148 -16.31 -2.47 2.20
C ALA A 148 -16.32 -1.93 0.75
N LEU A 149 -17.32 -2.34 -0.04
CA LEU A 149 -17.50 -1.85 -1.40
C LEU A 149 -17.92 -0.37 -1.43
N ALA A 150 -18.83 0.06 -0.54
CA ALA A 150 -19.22 1.45 -0.40
C ALA A 150 -18.03 2.34 0.02
N ASP A 151 -17.22 1.86 0.97
CA ASP A 151 -16.04 2.57 1.45
C ASP A 151 -14.93 2.64 0.37
N ALA A 152 -14.77 1.58 -0.45
CA ALA A 152 -13.88 1.59 -1.60
C ALA A 152 -14.32 2.63 -2.64
N TYR A 153 -15.62 2.72 -2.92
CA TYR A 153 -16.16 3.76 -3.79
C TYR A 153 -15.93 5.17 -3.22
N ALA A 154 -16.15 5.37 -1.91
CA ALA A 154 -15.90 6.66 -1.26
C ALA A 154 -14.43 7.09 -1.40
N LEU A 155 -13.48 6.16 -1.20
CA LEU A 155 -12.06 6.43 -1.40
C LEU A 155 -11.75 6.83 -2.84
N ILE A 156 -12.23 6.08 -3.83
CA ILE A 156 -12.01 6.37 -5.25
C ILE A 156 -12.62 7.73 -5.63
N LYS A 157 -13.82 8.04 -5.12
CA LYS A 157 -14.48 9.33 -5.34
C LYS A 157 -13.67 10.50 -4.76
N CYS A 158 -13.15 10.37 -3.54
CA CYS A 158 -12.31 11.39 -2.92
C CYS A 158 -11.00 11.59 -3.70
N LEU A 159 -10.36 10.50 -4.11
CA LEU A 159 -9.15 10.54 -4.93
C LEU A 159 -9.43 11.20 -6.30
N HIS A 160 -10.54 10.86 -6.96
CA HIS A 160 -10.95 11.48 -8.22
C HIS A 160 -11.14 13.00 -8.06
N GLY A 161 -11.83 13.45 -7.00
CA GLY A 161 -11.98 14.88 -6.69
C GLY A 161 -10.63 15.59 -6.52
N ALA A 162 -9.75 15.02 -5.69
CA ALA A 162 -8.44 15.58 -5.43
C ALA A 162 -7.54 15.62 -6.68
N ARG A 163 -7.61 14.60 -7.54
CA ARG A 163 -6.89 14.58 -8.83
C ARG A 163 -7.35 15.70 -9.76
N ARG A 164 -8.65 15.94 -9.84
CA ARG A 164 -9.20 17.04 -10.66
C ARG A 164 -8.75 18.43 -10.16
N GLU A 165 -8.69 18.62 -8.86
CA GLU A 165 -8.17 19.86 -8.25
C GLU A 165 -6.67 20.01 -8.53
N SER A 166 -5.88 18.96 -8.40
CA SER A 166 -4.44 18.95 -8.67
C SER A 166 -4.14 19.15 -10.17
N ALA A 167 -4.89 18.50 -11.07
CA ALA A 167 -4.70 18.65 -12.52
C ALA A 167 -4.96 20.09 -13.00
N ALA A 168 -5.91 20.79 -12.36
CA ALA A 168 -6.17 22.19 -12.66
C ALA A 168 -4.99 23.13 -12.30
N THR A 169 -4.11 22.69 -11.40
CA THR A 169 -2.98 23.50 -10.90
C THR A 169 -1.62 23.05 -11.41
N ALA A 170 -1.40 21.77 -11.67
CA ALA A 170 -0.08 21.19 -11.91
C ALA A 170 0.09 20.38 -13.21
N GLY A 171 -0.98 20.08 -13.95
CA GLY A 171 -0.92 19.41 -15.26
C GLY A 171 -0.38 17.96 -15.23
N HIS A 172 -0.39 17.28 -14.08
CA HIS A 172 0.14 15.92 -13.95
C HIS A 172 -0.87 14.87 -14.43
N GLU A 173 -0.40 13.92 -15.22
CA GLU A 173 -1.14 12.70 -15.50
C GLU A 173 -1.18 11.84 -14.24
N HIS A 174 -2.38 11.49 -13.79
CA HIS A 174 -2.55 10.65 -12.62
C HIS A 174 -2.54 9.17 -13.00
N GLY A 175 -1.89 8.36 -12.17
CA GLY A 175 -1.79 6.93 -12.36
C GLY A 175 -3.14 6.19 -12.28
N ARG A 176 -3.11 4.92 -12.64
CA ARG A 176 -4.29 4.05 -12.70
C ARG A 176 -4.84 3.73 -11.32
N VAL A 177 -6.16 3.61 -11.22
CA VAL A 177 -6.83 2.98 -10.07
C VAL A 177 -7.13 1.52 -10.40
N SER A 178 -6.63 0.61 -9.57
CA SER A 178 -6.81 -0.82 -9.72
C SER A 178 -7.40 -1.44 -8.46
N LEU A 179 -8.25 -2.47 -8.61
CA LEU A 179 -8.94 -3.14 -7.52
C LEU A 179 -8.40 -4.55 -7.30
N VAL A 180 -8.08 -4.87 -6.05
CA VAL A 180 -7.92 -6.23 -5.54
C VAL A 180 -9.12 -6.57 -4.67
N VAL A 181 -9.81 -7.67 -4.98
CA VAL A 181 -10.90 -8.18 -4.15
C VAL A 181 -10.34 -9.31 -3.29
N ASN A 182 -10.28 -9.07 -1.99
CA ASN A 182 -9.71 -9.99 -1.01
C ASN A 182 -10.78 -10.84 -0.32
N GLN A 183 -10.39 -11.99 0.22
CA GLN A 183 -11.24 -12.89 1.00
C GLN A 183 -12.47 -13.38 0.22
N VAL A 184 -12.31 -13.65 -1.07
CA VAL A 184 -13.39 -14.17 -1.90
C VAL A 184 -13.49 -15.68 -1.83
N ALA A 185 -14.70 -16.21 -2.06
CA ALA A 185 -14.91 -17.64 -2.19
C ALA A 185 -14.33 -18.18 -3.52
N ASP A 186 -14.48 -17.39 -4.58
CA ASP A 186 -13.99 -17.73 -5.93
C ASP A 186 -13.81 -16.52 -6.84
N GLY A 187 -13.29 -16.75 -8.04
CA GLY A 187 -13.07 -15.70 -9.02
C GLY A 187 -14.37 -15.16 -9.66
N HIS A 188 -15.50 -15.86 -9.55
CA HIS A 188 -16.78 -15.34 -10.03
C HIS A 188 -17.30 -14.24 -9.10
N GLU A 189 -17.26 -14.49 -7.79
CA GLU A 189 -17.58 -13.47 -6.77
C GLU A 189 -16.72 -12.23 -6.96
N ALA A 190 -15.41 -12.40 -7.12
CA ALA A 190 -14.49 -11.28 -7.34
C ALA A 190 -14.85 -10.42 -8.55
N ARG A 191 -15.17 -11.06 -9.69
CA ARG A 191 -15.58 -10.35 -10.91
C ARG A 191 -16.91 -9.61 -10.73
N ALA A 192 -17.86 -10.19 -10.00
CA ALA A 192 -19.15 -9.53 -9.71
C ALA A 192 -18.94 -8.28 -8.83
N VAL A 193 -18.07 -8.36 -7.81
CA VAL A 193 -17.69 -7.21 -6.97
C VAL A 193 -17.04 -6.11 -7.81
N HIS A 194 -16.05 -6.48 -8.62
CA HIS A 194 -15.37 -5.53 -9.52
C HIS A 194 -16.35 -4.85 -10.48
N ALA A 195 -17.19 -5.63 -11.20
CA ALA A 195 -18.14 -5.10 -12.16
C ALA A 195 -19.12 -4.11 -11.52
N ARG A 196 -19.56 -4.37 -10.28
CA ARG A 196 -20.42 -3.46 -9.52
C ARG A 196 -19.71 -2.14 -9.22
N LEU A 197 -18.46 -2.19 -8.70
CA LEU A 197 -17.69 -0.99 -8.36
C LEU A 197 -17.33 -0.19 -9.60
N ASP A 198 -16.82 -0.84 -10.64
CA ASP A 198 -16.44 -0.21 -11.91
C ASP A 198 -17.67 0.45 -12.59
N GLY A 199 -18.81 -0.23 -12.57
CA GLY A 199 -20.07 0.33 -13.10
C GLY A 199 -20.51 1.61 -12.39
N VAL A 200 -20.38 1.66 -11.05
CA VAL A 200 -20.71 2.87 -10.27
C VAL A 200 -19.68 3.97 -10.55
N CYS A 201 -18.38 3.65 -10.59
CA CYS A 201 -17.33 4.63 -10.89
C CYS A 201 -17.51 5.22 -12.31
N ARG A 202 -17.74 4.40 -13.32
CA ARG A 202 -18.01 4.88 -14.69
C ARG A 202 -19.24 5.79 -14.76
N ARG A 203 -20.32 5.41 -14.08
CA ARG A 203 -21.58 6.15 -14.11
C ARG A 203 -21.48 7.52 -13.45
N PHE A 204 -20.80 7.64 -12.31
CA PHE A 204 -20.81 8.84 -11.48
C PHE A 204 -19.52 9.65 -11.52
N LEU A 205 -18.39 9.02 -11.87
CA LEU A 205 -17.09 9.70 -11.93
C LEU A 205 -16.55 9.81 -13.36
N GLY A 206 -17.10 9.04 -14.30
CA GLY A 206 -16.59 8.96 -15.68
C GLY A 206 -15.27 8.17 -15.79
N GLU A 207 -14.84 7.48 -14.72
CA GLU A 207 -13.60 6.74 -14.66
C GLU A 207 -13.83 5.22 -14.54
N SER A 208 -12.93 4.46 -15.13
CA SER A 208 -12.92 3.00 -14.95
C SER A 208 -11.90 2.57 -13.92
N VAL A 209 -12.24 1.51 -13.18
CA VAL A 209 -11.36 0.87 -12.20
C VAL A 209 -10.84 -0.44 -12.80
N ALA A 210 -9.52 -0.59 -12.91
CA ALA A 210 -8.94 -1.81 -13.44
C ALA A 210 -9.07 -2.97 -12.44
N PHE A 211 -9.25 -4.20 -12.93
CA PHE A 211 -9.21 -5.39 -12.08
C PHE A 211 -7.77 -5.89 -11.98
N ALA A 212 -7.15 -5.74 -10.83
CA ALA A 212 -5.79 -6.24 -10.57
C ALA A 212 -5.78 -7.73 -10.20
N GLY A 213 -6.88 -8.24 -9.64
CA GLY A 213 -7.01 -9.64 -9.26
C GLY A 213 -7.86 -9.85 -8.01
N SER A 214 -7.88 -11.09 -7.55
CA SER A 214 -8.56 -11.47 -6.31
C SER A 214 -7.68 -12.39 -5.49
N ILE A 215 -7.96 -12.45 -4.18
CA ILE A 215 -7.28 -13.34 -3.25
C ILE A 215 -8.34 -14.14 -2.52
N ALA A 216 -8.25 -15.47 -2.62
CA ALA A 216 -9.18 -16.38 -1.98
C ALA A 216 -9.11 -16.26 -0.45
N GLN A 217 -10.25 -16.51 0.19
CA GLN A 217 -10.28 -16.72 1.64
C GLN A 217 -9.55 -18.04 1.96
N ASP A 218 -8.47 -17.93 2.74
CA ASP A 218 -7.59 -19.07 3.04
C ASP A 218 -7.21 -19.06 4.53
N LEU A 219 -7.42 -20.18 5.20
CA LEU A 219 -7.12 -20.34 6.63
C LEU A 219 -5.62 -20.24 6.93
N ARG A 220 -4.76 -20.44 5.93
CA ARG A 220 -3.31 -20.27 6.07
C ARG A 220 -2.89 -18.82 6.29
N VAL A 221 -3.71 -17.85 5.85
CA VAL A 221 -3.42 -16.43 6.05
C VAL A 221 -3.45 -16.06 7.54
N PRO A 222 -4.51 -16.30 8.32
CA PRO A 222 -4.50 -16.02 9.76
C PRO A 222 -3.49 -16.89 10.54
N GLU A 223 -3.14 -18.08 10.07
CA GLU A 223 -2.05 -18.89 10.65
C GLU A 223 -0.70 -18.17 10.50
N ALA A 224 -0.41 -17.66 9.30
CA ALA A 224 0.80 -16.89 9.01
C ALA A 224 0.91 -15.61 9.85
N VAL A 225 -0.21 -14.88 9.99
CA VAL A 225 -0.29 -13.69 10.85
C VAL A 225 0.07 -14.03 12.31
N ARG A 226 -0.47 -15.13 12.86
CA ARG A 226 -0.11 -15.59 14.21
C ARG A 226 1.37 -16.00 14.33
N ALA A 227 1.92 -16.57 13.26
CA ALA A 227 3.33 -16.92 13.18
C ALA A 227 4.25 -15.71 12.94
N ARG A 228 3.68 -14.50 12.71
CA ARG A 228 4.42 -13.27 12.35
C ARG A 228 5.35 -13.49 11.15
N LEU A 229 4.85 -14.17 10.15
CA LEU A 229 5.58 -14.46 8.91
C LEU A 229 4.66 -14.19 7.71
N PRO A 230 5.14 -13.51 6.66
CA PRO A 230 4.35 -13.30 5.45
C PRO A 230 3.78 -14.63 4.91
N PHE A 231 2.50 -14.67 4.53
CA PHE A 231 1.85 -15.93 4.15
C PHE A 231 2.44 -16.53 2.86
N VAL A 232 3.01 -15.71 1.98
CA VAL A 232 3.75 -16.19 0.79
C VAL A 232 4.94 -17.07 1.18
N LEU A 233 5.56 -16.80 2.32
CA LEU A 233 6.68 -17.58 2.88
C LEU A 233 6.17 -18.72 3.75
N HIS A 234 5.17 -18.47 4.60
CA HIS A 234 4.60 -19.44 5.54
C HIS A 234 3.90 -20.60 4.82
N ALA A 235 3.12 -20.26 3.79
CA ALA A 235 2.30 -21.24 3.06
C ALA A 235 2.45 -21.06 1.53
N PRO A 236 3.63 -21.40 0.95
CA PRO A 236 3.94 -21.07 -0.45
C PRO A 236 3.06 -21.77 -1.49
N ARG A 237 2.32 -22.82 -1.08
CA ARG A 237 1.39 -23.58 -1.94
C ARG A 237 -0.08 -23.25 -1.67
N ALA A 238 -0.39 -22.36 -0.73
CA ALA A 238 -1.74 -21.94 -0.41
C ALA A 238 -2.42 -21.26 -1.60
N GLU A 239 -3.74 -21.27 -1.64
CA GLU A 239 -4.50 -20.62 -2.73
C GLU A 239 -4.30 -19.11 -2.71
N ALA A 240 -4.41 -18.48 -1.55
CA ALA A 240 -4.14 -17.07 -1.37
C ALA A 240 -2.73 -16.68 -1.86
N THR A 241 -1.71 -17.56 -1.68
CA THR A 241 -0.35 -17.30 -2.17
C THR A 241 -0.28 -17.35 -3.69
N ARG A 242 -0.94 -18.31 -4.33
CA ARG A 242 -1.00 -18.38 -5.80
C ARG A 242 -1.68 -17.16 -6.40
N ASP A 243 -2.78 -16.73 -5.78
CA ASP A 243 -3.53 -15.58 -6.24
C ASP A 243 -2.73 -14.29 -6.08
N LEU A 244 -2.09 -14.07 -4.94
CA LEU A 244 -1.24 -12.90 -4.72
C LEU A 244 -0.07 -12.85 -5.70
N ARG A 245 0.55 -14.00 -6.01
CA ARG A 245 1.60 -14.05 -7.02
C ARG A 245 1.11 -13.64 -8.40
N ARG A 246 -0.12 -14.00 -8.80
CA ARG A 246 -0.72 -13.52 -10.06
C ARG A 246 -0.89 -12.00 -10.07
N VAL A 247 -1.31 -11.41 -8.94
CA VAL A 247 -1.37 -9.95 -8.79
C VAL A 247 0.01 -9.33 -8.91
N ALA A 248 1.00 -9.91 -8.22
CA ALA A 248 2.40 -9.44 -8.30
C ALA A 248 2.96 -9.56 -9.73
N ASP A 249 2.66 -10.64 -10.44
CA ASP A 249 3.07 -10.86 -11.82
C ASP A 249 2.54 -9.76 -12.76
N ALA A 250 1.27 -9.42 -12.61
CA ALA A 250 0.64 -8.37 -13.40
C ALA A 250 1.25 -6.99 -13.12
N LEU A 251 1.57 -6.69 -11.86
CA LEU A 251 2.20 -5.43 -11.46
C LEU A 251 3.66 -5.36 -11.91
N ALA A 252 4.44 -6.43 -11.80
CA ALA A 252 5.83 -6.47 -12.27
C ALA A 252 5.92 -6.14 -13.77
N LEU A 253 5.04 -6.73 -14.60
CA LEU A 253 4.97 -6.42 -16.02
C LEU A 253 4.63 -4.94 -16.32
N GLN A 254 3.91 -4.26 -15.42
CA GLN A 254 3.64 -2.82 -15.57
C GLN A 254 4.88 -1.98 -15.23
N VAL A 255 5.61 -2.36 -14.18
CA VAL A 255 6.88 -1.71 -13.80
C VAL A 255 7.89 -1.82 -14.92
N GLU A 256 8.10 -3.03 -15.47
CA GLU A 256 9.01 -3.28 -16.58
C GLU A 256 8.70 -2.43 -17.82
N ARG A 257 7.40 -2.26 -18.15
CA ARG A 257 6.96 -1.43 -19.28
C ARG A 257 7.18 0.07 -19.09
N ARG A 258 7.29 0.54 -17.86
CA ARG A 258 7.56 1.96 -17.56
C ARG A 258 9.06 2.26 -17.54
N ALA A 259 9.88 1.25 -17.23
CA ALA A 259 11.33 1.38 -17.17
C ALA A 259 12.01 1.25 -18.55
N GLY A 260 11.33 0.72 -19.57
CA GLY A 260 11.83 0.57 -20.97
C GLY A 260 11.20 1.57 -21.92
#